data_67b1ad21d3a8aedfb2442bd58b19fe2b
#
_entry.id   67b1ad21d3a8aedfb2442bd58b19fe2b
#
_cell.length_a   1.000
_cell.length_b   1.000
_cell.length_c   1.000
_cell.angle_alpha   90.00
_cell.angle_beta   90.00
_cell.angle_gamma   90.00
#
_symmetry.space_group_name_H-M   'P 1'
#
loop_
_entity.id
_entity.type
_entity.pdbx_description
1 polymer ?
#
loop_
_entity_poly.entity_id
_entity_poly.type
_entity_poly.pdbx_seq_one_letter_code
_entity_poly.pdbx_strand_id
1 'polypeptide(L)'
;MAIDSQTPATGPGTAAPSPAHPPRDTRLTGRAKLVLFVLCAAQFMVALDFSVLNVALPTLGADLGLSRSALQWAVTAFALPSGGFLLLFGRVADLFGRKKLFLAGLALFGTASLLATLAWDPASFLAGRALQGLGAAVIVPTGMSLLTTTFPEGPQRDKALGISGTLLSLGYTTGMVLGGVMTDTLGWRSTMGLLVAFAAVVLVLAPRLLPESRTPQRPRLDVPGAVTVTGGLLAVIYSLSSAAQRGFGGVDVWGTLLVGVALLVAFVVVESKASAPLISLPMLRRRTVAWGNVGGLVTFSMMSVVIFVLTLYLQEILGLSSFETGLVFGVQGIASAFAGTYAARLIGRFGARRVLVGSLLGQGLFIAALLGIGTDSGALLATVAISLASMCHLGAIISYGVTVTSGVPDEEQGLATGLVTTTQQVGLTVGIPLLGVLATTQASLFDGVRTVLAIDAVIVLAAAVLVAAGLGLRGRARA
;
A
#
# COMPACT_ATOMS: atom_id res chain seq x y z
N MET A 1 10.80 17.52 84.68
CA MET A 1 11.00 16.08 84.48
C MET A 1 10.62 15.81 83.02
N ALA A 2 11.59 15.87 82.09
CA ALA A 2 11.43 15.74 80.67
C ALA A 2 11.61 14.24 80.30
N ILE A 3 10.74 13.71 79.49
CA ILE A 3 10.90 12.38 78.89
C ILE A 3 11.06 12.59 77.37
N ASP A 4 12.30 12.37 76.95
CA ASP A 4 12.72 12.26 75.57
C ASP A 4 12.09 11.05 74.88
N SER A 5 11.34 11.21 73.81
CA SER A 5 10.91 10.16 72.92
C SER A 5 11.70 10.21 71.62
N GLN A 6 12.73 9.39 71.53
CA GLN A 6 13.50 9.17 70.30
C GLN A 6 12.67 8.36 69.31
N THR A 7 12.40 8.91 68.15
CA THR A 7 11.82 8.22 66.97
C THR A 7 12.98 7.53 66.20
N PRO A 8 12.87 6.23 65.88
CA PRO A 8 13.92 5.56 65.08
C PRO A 8 13.83 5.99 63.61
N ALA A 9 14.98 6.38 63.05
CA ALA A 9 15.15 6.66 61.66
C ALA A 9 14.93 5.41 60.80
N THR A 10 13.93 5.45 59.94
CA THR A 10 13.70 4.43 58.86
C THR A 10 14.80 4.61 57.79
N GLY A 11 15.67 3.63 57.72
CA GLY A 11 16.69 3.52 56.64
C GLY A 11 16.06 3.36 55.28
N PRO A 12 16.82 3.65 54.19
CA PRO A 12 16.30 3.58 52.81
C PRO A 12 15.90 2.13 52.49
N GLY A 13 14.59 1.91 52.29
CA GLY A 13 14.06 0.62 51.86
C GLY A 13 14.65 0.24 50.52
N THR A 14 15.39 -0.86 50.49
CA THR A 14 15.81 -1.54 49.27
C THR A 14 14.56 -1.92 48.49
N ALA A 15 14.31 -1.20 47.38
CA ALA A 15 13.25 -1.55 46.45
C ALA A 15 13.48 -3.00 45.98
N ALA A 16 12.51 -3.87 46.24
CA ALA A 16 12.55 -5.23 45.76
C ALA A 16 12.68 -5.24 44.22
N PRO A 17 13.54 -6.07 43.66
CA PRO A 17 13.66 -6.15 42.21
C PRO A 17 12.30 -6.54 41.62
N SER A 18 11.81 -5.72 40.69
CA SER A 18 10.61 -5.99 39.91
C SER A 18 10.71 -7.40 39.34
N PRO A 19 9.68 -8.25 39.42
CA PRO A 19 9.75 -9.62 38.94
C PRO A 19 10.14 -9.59 37.47
N ALA A 20 11.29 -10.22 37.15
CA ALA A 20 11.75 -10.41 35.78
C ALA A 20 10.62 -11.12 35.01
N HIS A 21 10.07 -10.45 33.99
CA HIS A 21 9.10 -11.08 33.11
C HIS A 21 9.76 -12.33 32.49
N PRO A 22 9.13 -13.50 32.56
CA PRO A 22 9.68 -14.69 31.94
C PRO A 22 9.96 -14.41 30.46
N PRO A 23 11.02 -15.00 29.86
CA PRO A 23 11.34 -14.79 28.46
C PRO A 23 10.11 -15.13 27.63
N ARG A 24 9.55 -14.11 26.95
CA ARG A 24 8.33 -14.25 26.15
C ARG A 24 8.63 -15.20 25.00
N ASP A 25 7.99 -16.37 25.00
CA ASP A 25 8.21 -17.42 23.99
C ASP A 25 7.83 -16.88 22.59
N THR A 26 8.79 -16.82 21.69
CA THR A 26 8.60 -16.40 20.29
C THR A 26 8.17 -17.57 19.38
N ARG A 27 8.05 -18.78 19.95
CA ARG A 27 7.68 -19.98 19.19
C ARG A 27 6.19 -19.98 18.90
N LEU A 28 5.85 -20.06 17.61
CA LEU A 28 4.47 -20.23 17.17
C LEU A 28 4.10 -21.70 17.20
N THR A 29 2.93 -22.02 17.75
CA THR A 29 2.36 -23.37 17.70
C THR A 29 2.09 -23.81 16.26
N GLY A 30 1.98 -25.10 15.98
CA GLY A 30 1.70 -25.61 14.63
C GLY A 30 0.43 -24.99 14.03
N ARG A 31 -0.65 -24.88 14.83
CA ARG A 31 -1.91 -24.24 14.39
C ARG A 31 -1.73 -22.75 14.11
N ALA A 32 -1.00 -22.03 14.97
CA ALA A 32 -0.71 -20.61 14.75
C ALA A 32 0.07 -20.36 13.46
N LYS A 33 1.02 -21.25 13.11
CA LYS A 33 1.75 -21.19 11.82
C LYS A 33 0.82 -21.37 10.63
N LEU A 34 -0.14 -22.30 10.70
CA LEU A 34 -1.11 -22.52 9.62
C LEU A 34 -2.07 -21.34 9.47
N VAL A 35 -2.54 -20.76 10.58
CA VAL A 35 -3.36 -19.53 10.55
C VAL A 35 -2.57 -18.38 9.91
N LEU A 36 -1.32 -18.17 10.36
CA LEU A 36 -0.45 -17.15 9.78
C LEU A 36 -0.23 -17.36 8.28
N PHE A 37 0.02 -18.61 7.86
CA PHE A 37 0.20 -18.96 6.45
C PHE A 37 -1.03 -18.58 5.62
N VAL A 38 -2.24 -18.93 6.06
CA VAL A 38 -3.48 -18.61 5.33
C VAL A 38 -3.71 -17.10 5.21
N LEU A 39 -3.50 -16.35 6.30
CA LEU A 39 -3.66 -14.89 6.28
C LEU A 39 -2.62 -14.21 5.38
N CYS A 40 -1.38 -14.67 5.46
CA CYS A 40 -0.29 -14.16 4.63
C CYS A 40 -0.45 -14.57 3.17
N ALA A 41 -0.94 -15.78 2.86
CA ALA A 41 -1.19 -16.22 1.50
C ALA A 41 -2.26 -15.38 0.81
N ALA A 42 -3.31 -14.94 1.53
CA ALA A 42 -4.30 -14.03 0.98
C ALA A 42 -3.71 -12.64 0.69
N GLN A 43 -2.86 -12.12 1.57
CA GLN A 43 -2.19 -10.83 1.33
C GLN A 43 -1.16 -10.92 0.20
N PHE A 44 -0.40 -12.01 0.15
CA PHE A 44 0.51 -12.32 -0.94
C PHE A 44 -0.23 -12.37 -2.29
N MET A 45 -1.40 -13.04 -2.35
CA MET A 45 -2.23 -13.10 -3.55
C MET A 45 -2.68 -11.72 -4.03
N VAL A 46 -3.12 -10.85 -3.13
CA VAL A 46 -3.50 -9.47 -3.49
C VAL A 46 -2.30 -8.66 -4.01
N ALA A 47 -1.13 -8.80 -3.39
CA ALA A 47 0.10 -8.15 -3.85
C ALA A 47 0.58 -8.69 -5.21
N LEU A 48 0.46 -10.00 -5.40
CA LEU A 48 0.78 -10.68 -6.65
C LEU A 48 -0.14 -10.21 -7.79
N ASP A 49 -1.44 -10.07 -7.54
CA ASP A 49 -2.40 -9.56 -8.54
C ASP A 49 -2.02 -8.17 -9.03
N PHE A 50 -1.67 -7.28 -8.10
CA PHE A 50 -1.27 -5.92 -8.45
C PHE A 50 -0.01 -5.88 -9.32
N SER A 51 0.95 -6.77 -9.05
CA SER A 51 2.24 -6.77 -9.75
C SER A 51 2.23 -7.54 -11.06
N VAL A 52 1.60 -8.70 -11.11
CA VAL A 52 1.47 -9.54 -12.30
C VAL A 52 0.87 -8.74 -13.47
N LEU A 53 -0.19 -7.98 -13.19
CA LEU A 53 -0.87 -7.20 -14.21
C LEU A 53 0.03 -6.16 -14.86
N ASN A 54 0.91 -5.49 -14.09
CA ASN A 54 1.77 -4.44 -14.65
C ASN A 54 2.61 -4.95 -15.83
N VAL A 55 3.16 -6.17 -15.72
CA VAL A 55 3.98 -6.77 -16.78
C VAL A 55 3.14 -7.31 -17.94
N ALA A 56 1.90 -7.76 -17.65
CA ALA A 56 0.99 -8.30 -18.66
C ALA A 56 0.23 -7.22 -19.45
N LEU A 57 0.25 -5.95 -19.02
CA LEU A 57 -0.57 -4.86 -19.56
C LEU A 57 -0.50 -4.69 -21.08
N PRO A 58 0.67 -4.60 -21.73
CA PRO A 58 0.72 -4.39 -23.17
C PRO A 58 0.16 -5.58 -23.95
N THR A 59 0.51 -6.80 -23.56
CA THR A 59 0.01 -8.04 -24.20
C THR A 59 -1.50 -8.18 -24.05
N LEU A 60 -2.02 -7.92 -22.85
CA LEU A 60 -3.46 -7.91 -22.57
C LEU A 60 -4.18 -6.83 -23.37
N GLY A 61 -3.59 -5.64 -23.47
CA GLY A 61 -4.15 -4.54 -24.26
C GLY A 61 -4.27 -4.87 -25.72
N ALA A 62 -3.25 -5.49 -26.31
CA ALA A 62 -3.25 -5.93 -27.71
C ALA A 62 -4.33 -7.02 -27.94
N ASP A 63 -4.43 -8.01 -27.06
CA ASP A 63 -5.37 -9.12 -27.18
C ASP A 63 -6.85 -8.69 -27.01
N LEU A 64 -7.14 -7.78 -26.09
CA LEU A 64 -8.49 -7.25 -25.84
C LEU A 64 -8.83 -6.01 -26.66
N GLY A 65 -7.94 -5.50 -27.49
CA GLY A 65 -8.16 -4.29 -28.29
C GLY A 65 -8.27 -3.00 -27.46
N LEU A 66 -7.61 -2.94 -26.29
CA LEU A 66 -7.55 -1.73 -25.48
C LEU A 66 -6.62 -0.70 -26.11
N SER A 67 -7.08 0.54 -26.22
CA SER A 67 -6.20 1.65 -26.59
C SER A 67 -5.15 1.91 -25.50
N ARG A 68 -4.03 2.54 -25.84
CA ARG A 68 -3.00 2.91 -24.86
C ARG A 68 -3.55 3.74 -23.69
N SER A 69 -4.46 4.68 -23.99
CA SER A 69 -5.13 5.48 -22.96
C SER A 69 -6.10 4.67 -22.09
N ALA A 70 -6.61 3.54 -22.60
CA ALA A 70 -7.48 2.64 -21.85
C ALA A 70 -6.71 1.63 -20.99
N LEU A 71 -5.42 1.37 -21.27
CA LEU A 71 -4.60 0.43 -20.48
C LEU A 71 -4.55 0.77 -18.99
N GLN A 72 -4.47 2.04 -18.65
CA GLN A 72 -4.52 2.48 -17.26
C GLN A 72 -5.79 2.05 -16.52
N TRP A 73 -6.92 1.88 -17.24
CA TRP A 73 -8.16 1.41 -16.62
C TRP A 73 -8.06 -0.04 -16.15
N ALA A 74 -7.19 -0.86 -16.75
CA ALA A 74 -6.95 -2.22 -16.27
C ALA A 74 -6.41 -2.22 -14.83
N VAL A 75 -5.58 -1.23 -14.47
CA VAL A 75 -5.06 -1.03 -13.12
C VAL A 75 -6.05 -0.25 -12.26
N THR A 76 -6.61 0.84 -12.79
CA THR A 76 -7.50 1.75 -12.04
C THR A 76 -8.81 1.08 -11.65
N ALA A 77 -9.39 0.22 -12.51
CA ALA A 77 -10.63 -0.50 -12.20
C ALA A 77 -10.50 -1.40 -10.95
N PHE A 78 -9.32 -1.95 -10.70
CA PHE A 78 -9.02 -2.65 -9.45
C PHE A 78 -8.72 -1.68 -8.30
N ALA A 79 -7.83 -0.72 -8.54
CA ALA A 79 -7.31 0.16 -7.51
C ALA A 79 -8.39 1.05 -6.90
N LEU A 80 -9.34 1.53 -7.72
CA LEU A 80 -10.41 2.41 -7.31
C LEU A 80 -11.33 1.79 -6.24
N PRO A 81 -11.96 0.61 -6.44
CA PRO A 81 -12.75 0.00 -5.38
C PRO A 81 -11.86 -0.52 -4.23
N SER A 82 -10.64 -1.00 -4.50
CA SER A 82 -9.73 -1.46 -3.46
C SER A 82 -9.38 -0.37 -2.46
N GLY A 83 -9.04 0.85 -2.93
CA GLY A 83 -8.76 1.99 -2.06
C GLY A 83 -10.01 2.63 -1.46
N GLY A 84 -11.05 2.84 -2.29
CA GLY A 84 -12.25 3.55 -1.91
C GLY A 84 -13.09 2.87 -0.82
N PHE A 85 -13.20 1.54 -0.86
CA PHE A 85 -13.99 0.76 0.09
C PHE A 85 -13.20 0.22 1.28
N LEU A 86 -11.88 0.43 1.34
CA LEU A 86 -11.02 -0.14 2.37
C LEU A 86 -11.48 0.20 3.79
N LEU A 87 -11.72 1.48 4.06
CA LEU A 87 -12.14 1.98 5.38
C LEU A 87 -13.53 1.47 5.75
N LEU A 88 -14.44 1.44 4.78
CA LEU A 88 -15.78 0.92 4.99
C LEU A 88 -15.74 -0.56 5.41
N PHE A 89 -15.06 -1.41 4.64
CA PHE A 89 -15.00 -2.83 4.94
C PHE A 89 -14.18 -3.17 6.19
N GLY A 90 -13.21 -2.34 6.55
CA GLY A 90 -12.55 -2.45 7.85
C GLY A 90 -13.55 -2.36 9.02
N ARG A 91 -14.48 -1.41 8.96
CA ARG A 91 -15.53 -1.24 9.98
C ARG A 91 -16.65 -2.30 9.88
N VAL A 92 -17.05 -2.64 8.67
CA VAL A 92 -18.06 -3.69 8.43
C VAL A 92 -17.59 -5.03 9.01
N ALA A 93 -16.29 -5.31 8.97
CA ALA A 93 -15.70 -6.52 9.53
C ALA A 93 -15.90 -6.64 11.05
N ASP A 94 -15.83 -5.54 11.75
CA ASP A 94 -16.02 -5.51 13.21
C ASP A 94 -17.48 -5.79 13.62
N LEU A 95 -18.45 -5.49 12.74
CA LEU A 95 -19.89 -5.72 12.96
C LEU A 95 -20.35 -7.13 12.58
N PHE A 96 -19.99 -7.59 11.38
CA PHE A 96 -20.53 -8.82 10.81
C PHE A 96 -19.67 -10.06 11.10
N GLY A 97 -18.47 -9.86 11.63
CA GLY A 97 -17.50 -10.91 11.92
C GLY A 97 -16.40 -10.99 10.88
N ARG A 98 -15.17 -10.90 11.37
CA ARG A 98 -13.96 -10.78 10.56
C ARG A 98 -13.72 -11.97 9.65
N LYS A 99 -13.91 -13.21 10.19
CA LYS A 99 -13.76 -14.44 9.40
C LYS A 99 -14.77 -14.54 8.28
N LYS A 100 -16.06 -14.27 8.58
CA LYS A 100 -17.12 -14.37 7.56
C LYS A 100 -16.86 -13.40 6.42
N LEU A 101 -16.50 -12.15 6.74
CA LEU A 101 -16.23 -11.14 5.75
C LEU A 101 -14.97 -11.46 4.95
N PHE A 102 -13.91 -11.95 5.61
CA PHE A 102 -12.69 -12.42 4.94
C PHE A 102 -12.98 -13.53 3.90
N LEU A 103 -13.79 -14.53 4.27
CA LEU A 103 -14.19 -15.59 3.35
C LEU A 103 -15.05 -15.08 2.18
N ALA A 104 -15.97 -14.14 2.45
CA ALA A 104 -16.76 -13.50 1.39
C ALA A 104 -15.87 -12.69 0.44
N GLY A 105 -14.89 -11.96 0.95
CA GLY A 105 -13.90 -11.25 0.14
C GLY A 105 -13.06 -12.18 -0.72
N LEU A 106 -12.61 -13.32 -0.17
CA LEU A 106 -11.87 -14.35 -0.93
C LEU A 106 -12.73 -14.97 -2.03
N ALA A 107 -13.99 -15.30 -1.74
CA ALA A 107 -14.91 -15.84 -2.73
C ALA A 107 -15.18 -14.84 -3.86
N LEU A 108 -15.40 -13.57 -3.50
CA LEU A 108 -15.58 -12.48 -4.47
C LEU A 108 -14.33 -12.29 -5.33
N PHE A 109 -13.14 -12.24 -4.71
CA PHE A 109 -11.87 -12.09 -5.42
C PHE A 109 -11.62 -13.27 -6.37
N GLY A 110 -11.83 -14.50 -5.92
CA GLY A 110 -11.64 -15.70 -6.74
C GLY A 110 -12.60 -15.76 -7.93
N THR A 111 -13.91 -15.49 -7.73
CA THR A 111 -14.90 -15.45 -8.82
C THR A 111 -14.64 -14.30 -9.79
N ALA A 112 -14.23 -13.15 -9.31
CA ALA A 112 -13.83 -12.01 -10.12
C ALA A 112 -12.57 -12.31 -10.95
N SER A 113 -11.59 -13.03 -10.35
CA SER A 113 -10.40 -13.49 -11.06
C SER A 113 -10.74 -14.48 -12.17
N LEU A 114 -11.72 -15.36 -11.92
CA LEU A 114 -12.25 -16.26 -12.96
C LEU A 114 -12.90 -15.48 -14.10
N LEU A 115 -13.72 -14.48 -13.79
CA LEU A 115 -14.32 -13.59 -14.79
C LEU A 115 -13.22 -12.89 -15.62
N ALA A 116 -12.18 -12.36 -14.98
CA ALA A 116 -11.05 -11.73 -15.68
C ALA A 116 -10.26 -12.73 -16.54
N THR A 117 -10.08 -13.99 -16.08
CA THR A 117 -9.46 -15.06 -16.87
C THR A 117 -10.24 -15.38 -18.15
N LEU A 118 -11.56 -15.43 -18.04
CA LEU A 118 -12.47 -15.76 -19.15
C LEU A 118 -12.93 -14.53 -19.95
N ALA A 119 -12.37 -13.36 -19.69
CA ALA A 119 -12.78 -12.11 -20.34
C ALA A 119 -12.70 -12.21 -21.86
N TRP A 120 -13.79 -11.83 -22.54
CA TRP A 120 -13.95 -11.86 -23.98
C TRP A 120 -13.90 -10.49 -24.65
N ASP A 121 -14.01 -9.42 -23.84
CA ASP A 121 -13.95 -8.03 -24.26
C ASP A 121 -13.39 -7.13 -23.14
N PRO A 122 -13.04 -5.87 -23.44
CA PRO A 122 -12.56 -4.94 -22.43
C PRO A 122 -13.50 -4.74 -21.24
N ALA A 123 -14.82 -4.69 -21.49
CA ALA A 123 -15.79 -4.40 -20.43
C ALA A 123 -15.89 -5.53 -19.41
N SER A 124 -15.89 -6.79 -19.87
CA SER A 124 -15.90 -7.98 -19.00
C SER A 124 -14.62 -8.08 -18.18
N PHE A 125 -13.47 -7.75 -18.75
CA PHE A 125 -12.21 -7.70 -18.03
C PHE A 125 -12.21 -6.60 -16.96
N LEU A 126 -12.61 -5.38 -17.31
CA LEU A 126 -12.66 -4.25 -16.37
C LEU A 126 -13.68 -4.49 -15.25
N ALA A 127 -14.81 -5.14 -15.56
CA ALA A 127 -15.77 -5.57 -14.53
C ALA A 127 -15.14 -6.59 -13.57
N GLY A 128 -14.41 -7.58 -14.09
CA GLY A 128 -13.63 -8.52 -13.28
C GLY A 128 -12.63 -7.79 -12.39
N ARG A 129 -11.88 -6.83 -12.92
CA ARG A 129 -10.93 -6.01 -12.17
C ARG A 129 -11.59 -5.20 -11.05
N ALA A 130 -12.75 -4.59 -11.33
CA ALA A 130 -13.49 -3.84 -10.31
C ALA A 130 -13.97 -4.74 -9.16
N LEU A 131 -14.48 -5.92 -9.48
CA LEU A 131 -14.90 -6.90 -8.48
C LEU A 131 -13.72 -7.49 -7.70
N GLN A 132 -12.56 -7.73 -8.35
CA GLN A 132 -11.32 -8.12 -7.67
C GLN A 132 -10.89 -7.03 -6.67
N GLY A 133 -10.91 -5.75 -7.10
CA GLY A 133 -10.60 -4.61 -6.23
C GLY A 133 -11.53 -4.53 -5.02
N LEU A 134 -12.83 -4.77 -5.20
CA LEU A 134 -13.80 -4.84 -4.11
C LEU A 134 -13.48 -6.00 -3.15
N GLY A 135 -13.14 -7.18 -3.70
CA GLY A 135 -12.67 -8.33 -2.92
C GLY A 135 -11.42 -8.01 -2.10
N ALA A 136 -10.45 -7.34 -2.71
CA ALA A 136 -9.22 -6.91 -2.04
C ALA A 136 -9.49 -5.90 -0.91
N ALA A 137 -10.42 -4.94 -1.12
CA ALA A 137 -10.87 -4.00 -0.10
C ALA A 137 -11.45 -4.69 1.14
N VAL A 138 -12.00 -5.89 0.99
CA VAL A 138 -12.47 -6.74 2.10
C VAL A 138 -11.33 -7.56 2.70
N ILE A 139 -10.52 -8.23 1.87
CA ILE A 139 -9.47 -9.16 2.31
C ILE A 139 -8.40 -8.46 3.16
N VAL A 140 -7.92 -7.28 2.71
CA VAL A 140 -6.78 -6.61 3.33
C VAL A 140 -7.06 -6.20 4.78
N PRO A 141 -8.12 -5.44 5.11
CA PRO A 141 -8.37 -5.02 6.48
C PRO A 141 -8.84 -6.19 7.36
N THR A 142 -9.63 -7.13 6.83
CA THR A 142 -10.08 -8.29 7.60
C THR A 142 -8.94 -9.25 7.91
N GLY A 143 -8.02 -9.47 6.95
CA GLY A 143 -6.83 -10.29 7.14
C GLY A 143 -5.90 -9.70 8.20
N MET A 144 -5.65 -8.38 8.16
CA MET A 144 -4.85 -7.69 9.17
C MET A 144 -5.51 -7.75 10.55
N SER A 145 -6.83 -7.55 10.62
CA SER A 145 -7.59 -7.62 11.86
C SER A 145 -7.60 -9.04 12.45
N LEU A 146 -7.75 -10.08 11.63
CA LEU A 146 -7.63 -11.48 12.06
C LEU A 146 -6.21 -11.80 12.56
N LEU A 147 -5.18 -11.28 11.91
CA LEU A 147 -3.80 -11.46 12.32
C LEU A 147 -3.57 -10.84 13.70
N THR A 148 -3.94 -9.57 13.90
CA THR A 148 -3.72 -8.86 15.18
C THR A 148 -4.55 -9.41 16.32
N THR A 149 -5.71 -10.02 16.06
CA THR A 149 -6.53 -10.66 17.10
C THR A 149 -6.13 -12.10 17.40
N THR A 150 -5.55 -12.81 16.42
CA THR A 150 -5.09 -14.19 16.64
C THR A 150 -3.76 -14.24 17.40
N PHE A 151 -2.89 -13.27 17.17
CA PHE A 151 -1.59 -13.17 17.81
C PHE A 151 -1.62 -12.13 18.95
N PRO A 152 -1.40 -12.53 20.22
CA PRO A 152 -1.37 -11.61 21.36
C PRO A 152 -0.27 -10.56 21.22
N GLU A 153 -0.46 -9.40 21.86
CA GLU A 153 0.55 -8.35 21.91
C GLU A 153 1.89 -8.84 22.44
N GLY A 154 2.95 -8.42 21.76
CA GLY A 154 4.32 -8.78 22.08
C GLY A 154 5.02 -9.54 20.93
N PRO A 155 6.12 -10.29 21.23
CA PRO A 155 7.03 -10.84 20.23
C PRO A 155 6.38 -11.76 19.19
N GLN A 156 5.28 -12.43 19.52
CA GLN A 156 4.55 -13.28 18.56
C GLN A 156 3.80 -12.46 17.52
N ARG A 157 3.15 -11.35 17.92
CA ARG A 157 2.50 -10.42 16.98
C ARG A 157 3.53 -9.71 16.11
N ASP A 158 4.63 -9.24 16.71
CA ASP A 158 5.70 -8.56 15.97
C ASP A 158 6.29 -9.49 14.89
N LYS A 159 6.52 -10.75 15.24
CA LYS A 159 6.97 -11.77 14.28
C LYS A 159 5.94 -12.03 13.18
N ALA A 160 4.65 -12.14 13.52
CA ALA A 160 3.59 -12.38 12.56
C ALA A 160 3.42 -11.21 11.59
N LEU A 161 3.48 -9.96 12.08
CA LEU A 161 3.46 -8.74 11.26
C LEU A 161 4.69 -8.64 10.36
N GLY A 162 5.88 -8.97 10.89
CA GLY A 162 7.12 -9.01 10.10
C GLY A 162 7.06 -10.03 8.95
N ILE A 163 6.56 -11.25 9.22
CA ILE A 163 6.36 -12.27 8.18
C ILE A 163 5.33 -11.80 7.16
N SER A 164 4.22 -11.20 7.60
CA SER A 164 3.18 -10.67 6.70
C SER A 164 3.73 -9.60 5.77
N GLY A 165 4.50 -8.63 6.30
CA GLY A 165 5.14 -7.59 5.49
C GLY A 165 6.15 -8.14 4.49
N THR A 166 6.95 -9.15 4.91
CA THR A 166 7.91 -9.83 4.03
C THR A 166 7.20 -10.55 2.88
N LEU A 167 6.11 -11.29 3.18
CA LEU A 167 5.35 -12.01 2.17
C LEU A 167 4.58 -11.07 1.23
N LEU A 168 4.13 -9.92 1.71
CA LEU A 168 3.55 -8.88 0.87
C LEU A 168 4.57 -8.38 -0.17
N SER A 169 5.78 -8.04 0.28
CA SER A 169 6.87 -7.60 -0.61
C SER A 169 7.34 -8.70 -1.56
N LEU A 170 7.41 -9.95 -1.06
CA LEU A 170 7.76 -11.10 -1.89
C LEU A 170 6.69 -11.38 -2.94
N GLY A 171 5.39 -11.22 -2.59
CA GLY A 171 4.26 -11.35 -3.51
C GLY A 171 4.38 -10.38 -4.68
N TYR A 172 4.71 -9.12 -4.37
CA TYR A 172 4.92 -8.10 -5.39
C TYR A 172 6.08 -8.46 -6.34
N THR A 173 7.25 -8.80 -5.79
CA THR A 173 8.43 -9.16 -6.59
C THR A 173 8.21 -10.44 -7.41
N THR A 174 7.65 -11.48 -6.77
CA THR A 174 7.35 -12.75 -7.42
C THR A 174 6.33 -12.57 -8.53
N GLY A 175 5.32 -11.70 -8.31
CA GLY A 175 4.31 -11.40 -9.32
C GLY A 175 4.88 -10.75 -10.56
N MET A 176 5.85 -9.85 -10.45
CA MET A 176 6.53 -9.26 -11.60
C MET A 176 7.23 -10.33 -12.45
N VAL A 177 7.99 -11.23 -11.82
CA VAL A 177 8.73 -12.30 -12.53
C VAL A 177 7.78 -13.36 -13.08
N LEU A 178 6.88 -13.90 -12.25
CA LEU A 178 5.90 -14.91 -12.68
C LEU A 178 4.96 -14.35 -13.74
N GLY A 179 4.55 -13.08 -13.59
CA GLY A 179 3.72 -12.39 -14.57
C GLY A 179 4.38 -12.37 -15.94
N GLY A 180 5.67 -12.05 -16.01
CA GLY A 180 6.44 -12.08 -17.25
C GLY A 180 6.52 -13.47 -17.85
N VAL A 181 6.99 -14.46 -17.07
CA VAL A 181 7.09 -15.86 -17.51
C VAL A 181 5.76 -16.39 -18.02
N MET A 182 4.70 -16.24 -17.23
CA MET A 182 3.38 -16.79 -17.56
C MET A 182 2.75 -16.07 -18.76
N THR A 183 2.95 -14.75 -18.88
CA THR A 183 2.42 -13.99 -20.01
C THR A 183 3.07 -14.44 -21.32
N ASP A 184 4.37 -14.64 -21.35
CA ASP A 184 5.08 -15.05 -22.58
C ASP A 184 4.87 -16.53 -22.91
N THR A 185 4.74 -17.41 -21.92
CA THR A 185 4.67 -18.88 -22.17
C THR A 185 3.24 -19.40 -22.29
N LEU A 186 2.31 -18.89 -21.49
CA LEU A 186 0.94 -19.39 -21.35
C LEU A 186 -0.12 -18.33 -21.69
N GLY A 187 0.31 -17.11 -22.01
CA GLY A 187 -0.55 -15.97 -22.24
C GLY A 187 -1.04 -15.30 -20.94
N TRP A 188 -1.41 -14.01 -21.06
CA TRP A 188 -1.80 -13.17 -19.90
C TRP A 188 -2.98 -13.75 -19.07
N ARG A 189 -3.89 -14.51 -19.71
CA ARG A 189 -5.02 -15.14 -19.02
C ARG A 189 -4.60 -16.11 -17.93
N SER A 190 -3.44 -16.77 -18.11
CA SER A 190 -2.87 -17.69 -17.11
C SER A 190 -2.52 -16.97 -15.80
N THR A 191 -2.15 -15.70 -15.87
CA THR A 191 -1.82 -14.89 -14.70
C THR A 191 -3.06 -14.65 -13.82
N MET A 192 -4.21 -14.40 -14.44
CA MET A 192 -5.49 -14.28 -13.72
C MET A 192 -5.96 -15.66 -13.20
N GLY A 193 -5.75 -16.73 -13.97
CA GLY A 193 -6.02 -18.12 -13.57
C GLY A 193 -5.21 -18.56 -12.34
N LEU A 194 -3.96 -18.11 -12.21
CA LEU A 194 -3.14 -18.33 -11.02
C LEU A 194 -3.80 -17.76 -9.77
N LEU A 195 -4.39 -16.57 -9.86
CA LEU A 195 -5.11 -15.95 -8.75
C LEU A 195 -6.36 -16.75 -8.35
N VAL A 196 -7.06 -17.34 -9.32
CA VAL A 196 -8.18 -18.26 -9.05
C VAL A 196 -7.70 -19.45 -8.23
N ALA A 197 -6.57 -20.07 -8.62
CA ALA A 197 -6.01 -21.21 -7.89
C ALA A 197 -5.61 -20.83 -6.46
N PHE A 198 -4.94 -19.68 -6.28
CA PHE A 198 -4.59 -19.18 -4.94
C PHE A 198 -5.84 -18.92 -4.09
N ALA A 199 -6.83 -18.21 -4.64
CA ALA A 199 -8.08 -17.92 -3.93
C ALA A 199 -8.80 -19.20 -3.52
N ALA A 200 -8.86 -20.21 -4.39
CA ALA A 200 -9.48 -21.51 -4.11
C ALA A 200 -8.76 -22.25 -2.96
N VAL A 201 -7.43 -22.31 -2.99
CA VAL A 201 -6.63 -22.95 -1.92
C VAL A 201 -6.88 -22.27 -0.59
N VAL A 202 -6.79 -20.92 -0.55
CA VAL A 202 -7.01 -20.16 0.69
C VAL A 202 -8.45 -20.32 1.17
N LEU A 203 -9.45 -20.30 0.27
CA LEU A 203 -10.86 -20.45 0.59
C LEU A 203 -11.21 -21.84 1.16
N VAL A 204 -10.53 -22.89 0.73
CA VAL A 204 -10.69 -24.26 1.27
C VAL A 204 -10.06 -24.38 2.67
N LEU A 205 -8.90 -23.77 2.89
CA LEU A 205 -8.17 -23.88 4.15
C LEU A 205 -8.70 -22.93 5.24
N ALA A 206 -9.06 -21.71 4.88
CA ALA A 206 -9.43 -20.65 5.81
C ALA A 206 -10.63 -21.01 6.74
N PRO A 207 -11.72 -21.65 6.29
CA PRO A 207 -12.86 -21.98 7.16
C PRO A 207 -12.53 -22.88 8.33
N ARG A 208 -11.55 -23.81 8.14
CA ARG A 208 -11.14 -24.79 9.16
C ARG A 208 -10.09 -24.22 10.14
N LEU A 209 -9.27 -23.31 9.66
CA LEU A 209 -8.12 -22.80 10.42
C LEU A 209 -8.41 -21.52 11.16
N LEU A 210 -9.17 -20.58 10.57
CA LEU A 210 -9.41 -19.28 11.15
C LEU A 210 -10.48 -19.36 12.28
N PRO A 211 -10.20 -18.79 13.45
CA PRO A 211 -11.21 -18.63 14.50
C PRO A 211 -12.21 -17.54 14.09
N GLU A 212 -13.47 -17.70 14.50
CA GLU A 212 -14.40 -16.58 14.41
C GLU A 212 -14.02 -15.53 15.47
N SER A 213 -13.86 -14.31 15.04
CA SER A 213 -13.55 -13.18 15.90
C SER A 213 -14.60 -12.10 15.72
N ARG A 214 -15.34 -11.83 16.79
CA ARG A 214 -16.29 -10.73 16.87
C ARG A 214 -15.87 -9.82 18.01
N THR A 215 -15.95 -8.53 17.80
CA THR A 215 -15.74 -7.57 18.88
C THR A 215 -16.93 -7.67 19.84
N PRO A 216 -16.73 -7.90 21.16
CA PRO A 216 -17.82 -8.00 22.13
C PRO A 216 -18.68 -6.74 22.19
N GLN A 217 -18.06 -5.59 22.04
CA GLN A 217 -18.73 -4.30 21.91
C GLN A 217 -18.98 -4.04 20.43
N ARG A 218 -20.24 -3.93 20.02
CA ARG A 218 -20.60 -3.54 18.65
C ARG A 218 -20.23 -2.06 18.48
N PRO A 219 -19.13 -1.73 17.78
CA PRO A 219 -18.80 -0.33 17.51
C PRO A 219 -19.91 0.27 16.65
N ARG A 220 -20.33 1.49 16.97
CA ARG A 220 -21.25 2.21 16.09
C ARG A 220 -20.55 2.49 14.77
N LEU A 221 -21.23 2.16 13.67
CA LEU A 221 -20.72 2.43 12.34
C LEU A 221 -20.93 3.91 12.04
N ASP A 222 -19.87 4.63 11.73
CA ASP A 222 -19.99 5.97 11.14
C ASP A 222 -20.32 5.82 9.65
N VAL A 223 -21.59 5.50 9.36
CA VAL A 223 -22.06 5.34 7.98
C VAL A 223 -21.89 6.64 7.18
N PRO A 224 -22.23 7.84 7.70
CA PRO A 224 -21.99 9.07 6.98
C PRO A 224 -20.51 9.31 6.66
N GLY A 225 -19.61 9.09 7.60
CA GLY A 225 -18.16 9.18 7.37
C GLY A 225 -17.67 8.20 6.31
N ALA A 226 -18.10 6.93 6.40
CA ALA A 226 -17.74 5.90 5.41
C ALA A 226 -18.25 6.24 4.00
N VAL A 227 -19.50 6.69 3.86
CA VAL A 227 -20.08 7.06 2.57
C VAL A 227 -19.37 8.28 1.97
N THR A 228 -19.10 9.29 2.79
CA THR A 228 -18.47 10.53 2.30
C THR A 228 -17.01 10.31 1.89
N VAL A 229 -16.22 9.56 2.65
CA VAL A 229 -14.82 9.27 2.27
C VAL A 229 -14.76 8.34 1.06
N THR A 230 -15.56 7.27 1.03
CA THR A 230 -15.59 6.34 -0.09
C THR A 230 -16.07 7.03 -1.37
N GLY A 231 -17.21 7.73 -1.32
CA GLY A 231 -17.74 8.47 -2.46
C GLY A 231 -16.78 9.59 -2.92
N GLY A 232 -16.14 10.27 -1.99
CA GLY A 232 -15.15 11.31 -2.27
C GLY A 232 -13.91 10.75 -3.00
N LEU A 233 -13.32 9.66 -2.49
CA LEU A 233 -12.16 9.01 -3.12
C LEU A 233 -12.54 8.45 -4.50
N LEU A 234 -13.66 7.76 -4.62
CA LEU A 234 -14.15 7.24 -5.90
C LEU A 234 -14.34 8.34 -6.93
N ALA A 235 -14.97 9.44 -6.56
CA ALA A 235 -15.22 10.57 -7.45
C ALA A 235 -13.92 11.28 -7.88
N VAL A 236 -12.97 11.52 -6.96
CA VAL A 236 -11.67 12.10 -7.28
C VAL A 236 -10.88 11.21 -8.24
N ILE A 237 -10.74 9.92 -7.92
CA ILE A 237 -9.97 8.99 -8.74
C ILE A 237 -10.63 8.81 -10.12
N TYR A 238 -11.96 8.68 -10.17
CA TYR A 238 -12.70 8.61 -11.43
C TYR A 238 -12.52 9.87 -12.28
N SER A 239 -12.63 11.05 -11.66
CA SER A 239 -12.42 12.33 -12.35
C SER A 239 -11.01 12.41 -12.95
N LEU A 240 -9.97 12.12 -12.16
CA LEU A 240 -8.59 12.10 -12.64
C LEU A 240 -8.39 11.09 -13.77
N SER A 241 -8.94 9.89 -13.66
CA SER A 241 -8.87 8.86 -14.71
C SER A 241 -9.63 9.27 -15.98
N SER A 242 -10.73 10.00 -15.84
CA SER A 242 -11.52 10.53 -16.98
C SER A 242 -10.84 11.70 -17.65
N ALA A 243 -10.25 12.62 -16.87
CA ALA A 243 -9.42 13.72 -17.37
C ALA A 243 -8.28 13.20 -18.24
N ALA A 244 -7.77 12.11 -17.84
CA ALA A 244 -6.79 11.33 -18.52
C ALA A 244 -7.12 10.93 -19.94
N GLN A 245 -8.33 10.51 -20.20
CA GLN A 245 -8.76 10.03 -21.50
C GLN A 245 -9.35 11.13 -22.38
N ARG A 246 -10.06 12.07 -21.77
CA ARG A 246 -10.84 13.10 -22.46
C ARG A 246 -10.23 14.51 -22.38
N GLY A 247 -9.14 14.65 -21.61
CA GLY A 247 -8.55 15.93 -21.28
C GLY A 247 -9.29 16.65 -20.15
N PHE A 248 -8.68 17.72 -19.66
CA PHE A 248 -9.24 18.56 -18.60
C PHE A 248 -10.32 19.55 -19.09
N GLY A 249 -10.71 19.49 -20.38
CA GLY A 249 -11.70 20.41 -20.97
C GLY A 249 -13.17 20.05 -20.68
N GLY A 250 -13.43 18.84 -20.18
CA GLY A 250 -14.80 18.35 -19.95
C GLY A 250 -15.43 18.90 -18.66
N VAL A 251 -16.66 19.40 -18.76
CA VAL A 251 -17.44 19.87 -17.59
C VAL A 251 -17.73 18.72 -16.62
N ASP A 252 -17.88 17.49 -17.14
CA ASP A 252 -18.07 16.27 -16.38
C ASP A 252 -16.86 15.91 -15.50
N VAL A 253 -15.64 16.17 -15.98
CA VAL A 253 -14.40 15.99 -15.22
C VAL A 253 -14.34 16.92 -14.02
N TRP A 254 -14.53 18.21 -14.25
CA TRP A 254 -14.52 19.20 -13.18
C TRP A 254 -15.70 19.04 -12.22
N GLY A 255 -16.88 18.73 -12.74
CA GLY A 255 -18.08 18.45 -11.93
C GLY A 255 -17.85 17.28 -10.97
N THR A 256 -17.31 16.17 -11.48
CA THR A 256 -17.01 14.98 -10.65
C THR A 256 -15.89 15.26 -9.65
N LEU A 257 -14.87 16.03 -10.04
CA LEU A 257 -13.79 16.44 -9.13
C LEU A 257 -14.32 17.32 -7.98
N LEU A 258 -15.15 18.29 -8.30
CA LEU A 258 -15.78 19.16 -7.29
C LEU A 258 -16.67 18.35 -6.33
N VAL A 259 -17.47 17.41 -6.84
CA VAL A 259 -18.27 16.50 -6.02
C VAL A 259 -17.36 15.68 -5.11
N GLY A 260 -16.27 15.13 -5.64
CA GLY A 260 -15.30 14.35 -4.86
C GLY A 260 -14.65 15.17 -3.75
N VAL A 261 -14.17 16.38 -4.06
CA VAL A 261 -13.60 17.30 -3.08
C VAL A 261 -14.64 17.73 -2.04
N ALA A 262 -15.87 18.04 -2.46
CA ALA A 262 -16.95 18.41 -1.54
C ALA A 262 -17.28 17.25 -0.58
N LEU A 263 -17.30 16.00 -1.06
CA LEU A 263 -17.51 14.83 -0.22
C LEU A 263 -16.36 14.61 0.77
N LEU A 264 -15.10 14.83 0.36
CA LEU A 264 -13.95 14.74 1.27
C LEU A 264 -13.95 15.86 2.32
N VAL A 265 -14.39 17.06 1.96
CA VAL A 265 -14.61 18.15 2.93
C VAL A 265 -15.76 17.80 3.88
N ALA A 266 -16.87 17.29 3.35
CA ALA A 266 -18.00 16.80 4.16
C ALA A 266 -17.56 15.68 5.10
N PHE A 267 -16.68 14.77 4.67
CA PHE A 267 -16.07 13.74 5.51
C PHE A 267 -15.37 14.35 6.72
N VAL A 268 -14.52 15.36 6.53
CA VAL A 268 -13.83 16.03 7.66
C VAL A 268 -14.83 16.66 8.63
N VAL A 269 -15.92 17.26 8.12
CA VAL A 269 -16.98 17.83 8.95
C VAL A 269 -17.75 16.76 9.72
N VAL A 270 -18.10 15.66 9.07
CA VAL A 270 -18.79 14.52 9.69
C VAL A 270 -17.90 13.90 10.78
N GLU A 271 -16.62 13.60 10.47
CA GLU A 271 -15.66 13.05 11.41
C GLU A 271 -15.43 13.93 12.64
N SER A 272 -15.46 15.26 12.45
CA SER A 272 -15.32 16.21 13.58
C SER A 272 -16.45 16.13 14.59
N LYS A 273 -17.61 15.60 14.20
CA LYS A 273 -18.84 15.46 15.01
C LYS A 273 -19.18 14.03 15.35
N ALA A 274 -18.50 13.05 14.77
CA ALA A 274 -18.77 11.63 14.97
C ALA A 274 -18.42 11.19 16.39
N SER A 275 -19.30 10.43 17.04
CA SER A 275 -19.06 9.83 18.35
C SER A 275 -18.06 8.67 18.33
N ALA A 276 -17.89 8.03 17.16
CA ALA A 276 -16.94 6.95 16.93
C ALA A 276 -16.28 7.15 15.56
N PRO A 277 -15.35 8.14 15.43
CA PRO A 277 -14.78 8.53 14.15
C PRO A 277 -13.96 7.41 13.52
N LEU A 278 -13.95 7.36 12.18
CA LEU A 278 -13.12 6.44 11.39
C LEU A 278 -11.64 6.81 11.50
N ILE A 279 -11.38 8.13 11.54
CA ILE A 279 -10.04 8.70 11.64
C ILE A 279 -10.03 9.75 12.76
N SER A 280 -9.06 9.67 13.67
CA SER A 280 -8.88 10.69 14.69
C SER A 280 -8.31 11.97 14.08
N LEU A 281 -9.14 12.99 13.89
CA LEU A 281 -8.71 14.32 13.39
C LEU A 281 -7.65 14.99 14.28
N PRO A 282 -7.70 14.89 15.63
CA PRO A 282 -6.61 15.37 16.51
C PRO A 282 -5.30 14.69 16.22
N MET A 283 -5.30 13.38 15.88
CA MET A 283 -4.10 12.62 15.50
C MET A 283 -3.48 13.18 14.20
N LEU A 284 -4.29 13.53 13.19
CA LEU A 284 -3.81 14.12 11.94
C LEU A 284 -3.11 15.48 12.14
N ARG A 285 -3.41 16.21 13.23
CA ARG A 285 -2.72 17.46 13.58
C ARG A 285 -1.31 17.25 14.14
N ARG A 286 -0.96 16.05 14.57
CA ARG A 286 0.41 15.73 15.03
C ARG A 286 1.36 15.77 13.85
N ARG A 287 2.43 16.57 13.93
CA ARG A 287 3.39 16.77 12.85
C ARG A 287 3.97 15.46 12.28
N THR A 288 4.28 14.49 13.16
CA THR A 288 4.80 13.18 12.73
C THR A 288 3.79 12.39 11.94
N VAL A 289 2.51 12.44 12.32
CA VAL A 289 1.42 11.75 11.63
C VAL A 289 1.13 12.42 10.29
N ALA A 290 0.91 13.75 10.28
CA ALA A 290 0.60 14.49 9.06
C ALA A 290 1.70 14.37 8.01
N TRP A 291 2.92 14.75 8.35
CA TRP A 291 4.03 14.78 7.39
C TRP A 291 4.59 13.38 7.08
N GLY A 292 4.48 12.44 8.03
CA GLY A 292 4.76 11.03 7.75
C GLY A 292 3.84 10.48 6.67
N ASN A 293 2.52 10.70 6.80
CA ASN A 293 1.54 10.24 5.79
C ASN A 293 1.68 10.96 4.45
N VAL A 294 2.06 12.25 4.41
CA VAL A 294 2.42 12.92 3.16
C VAL A 294 3.59 12.20 2.47
N GLY A 295 4.66 11.89 3.22
CA GLY A 295 5.78 11.12 2.69
C GLY A 295 5.37 9.72 2.21
N GLY A 296 4.52 9.02 2.98
CA GLY A 296 3.96 7.73 2.61
C GLY A 296 3.12 7.80 1.34
N LEU A 297 2.18 8.76 1.25
CA LEU A 297 1.34 8.96 0.09
C LEU A 297 2.18 9.17 -1.18
N VAL A 298 3.15 10.08 -1.13
CA VAL A 298 3.99 10.41 -2.29
C VAL A 298 4.85 9.23 -2.70
N THR A 299 5.53 8.55 -1.76
CA THR A 299 6.40 7.43 -2.14
C THR A 299 5.64 6.29 -2.81
N PHE A 300 4.43 5.93 -2.33
CA PHE A 300 3.61 4.90 -2.95
C PHE A 300 3.02 5.33 -4.29
N SER A 301 2.47 6.55 -4.38
CA SER A 301 1.87 7.06 -5.62
C SER A 301 2.90 7.15 -6.72
N MET A 302 4.04 7.74 -6.46
CA MET A 302 5.06 7.99 -7.47
C MET A 302 5.75 6.70 -7.91
N MET A 303 6.02 5.77 -6.99
CA MET A 303 6.61 4.48 -7.37
C MET A 303 5.69 3.64 -8.28
N SER A 304 4.38 3.67 -8.05
CA SER A 304 3.41 2.98 -8.91
C SER A 304 3.39 3.55 -10.33
N VAL A 305 3.53 4.87 -10.47
CA VAL A 305 3.64 5.55 -11.77
C VAL A 305 4.91 5.14 -12.51
N VAL A 306 6.06 5.18 -11.82
CA VAL A 306 7.35 4.80 -12.43
C VAL A 306 7.31 3.37 -12.97
N ILE A 307 6.76 2.42 -12.20
CA ILE A 307 6.63 1.03 -12.65
C ILE A 307 5.74 0.95 -13.89
N PHE A 308 4.60 1.63 -13.90
CA PHE A 308 3.69 1.67 -15.04
C PHE A 308 4.38 2.22 -16.30
N VAL A 309 5.01 3.40 -16.23
CA VAL A 309 5.64 4.02 -17.42
C VAL A 309 6.89 3.28 -17.87
N LEU A 310 7.65 2.67 -16.95
CA LEU A 310 8.78 1.82 -17.30
C LEU A 310 8.34 0.52 -17.97
N THR A 311 7.21 -0.05 -17.61
CA THR A 311 6.67 -1.22 -18.33
C THR A 311 6.39 -0.86 -19.79
N LEU A 312 5.74 0.28 -20.04
CA LEU A 312 5.50 0.76 -21.41
C LEU A 312 6.81 1.04 -22.16
N TYR A 313 7.78 1.67 -21.47
CA TYR A 313 9.10 1.93 -22.05
C TYR A 313 9.84 0.65 -22.44
N LEU A 314 9.92 -0.31 -21.53
CA LEU A 314 10.65 -1.56 -21.77
C LEU A 314 10.00 -2.40 -22.86
N GLN A 315 8.67 -2.51 -22.88
CA GLN A 315 7.96 -3.39 -23.82
C GLN A 315 7.63 -2.70 -25.16
N GLU A 316 7.13 -1.45 -25.15
CA GLU A 316 6.66 -0.80 -26.39
C GLU A 316 7.74 0.04 -27.09
N ILE A 317 8.78 0.53 -26.38
CA ILE A 317 9.84 1.34 -26.97
C ILE A 317 11.08 0.48 -27.22
N LEU A 318 11.56 -0.26 -26.20
CA LEU A 318 12.73 -1.13 -26.34
C LEU A 318 12.38 -2.51 -26.94
N GLY A 319 11.10 -2.88 -27.05
CA GLY A 319 10.65 -4.16 -27.60
C GLY A 319 11.00 -5.38 -26.76
N LEU A 320 11.27 -5.21 -25.46
CA LEU A 320 11.53 -6.33 -24.56
C LEU A 320 10.26 -7.16 -24.36
N SER A 321 10.43 -8.48 -24.22
CA SER A 321 9.34 -9.37 -23.86
C SER A 321 8.81 -9.09 -22.43
N SER A 322 7.64 -9.62 -22.11
CA SER A 322 7.10 -9.57 -20.74
C SER A 322 8.02 -10.26 -19.76
N PHE A 323 8.68 -11.35 -20.18
CA PHE A 323 9.66 -12.06 -19.34
C PHE A 323 10.88 -11.20 -19.02
N GLU A 324 11.51 -10.58 -20.05
CA GLU A 324 12.66 -9.70 -19.87
C GLU A 324 12.31 -8.49 -19.00
N THR A 325 11.14 -7.89 -19.20
CA THR A 325 10.60 -6.84 -18.32
C THR A 325 10.42 -7.33 -16.91
N GLY A 326 9.89 -8.56 -16.74
CA GLY A 326 9.76 -9.22 -15.44
C GLY A 326 11.11 -9.44 -14.74
N LEU A 327 12.18 -9.75 -15.50
CA LEU A 327 13.54 -9.86 -14.94
C LEU A 327 14.07 -8.50 -14.44
N VAL A 328 13.85 -7.42 -15.17
CA VAL A 328 14.22 -6.06 -14.71
C VAL A 328 13.57 -5.76 -13.37
N PHE A 329 12.28 -5.99 -13.24
CA PHE A 329 11.57 -5.79 -11.97
C PHE A 329 11.91 -6.85 -10.91
N GLY A 330 12.34 -8.05 -11.31
CA GLY A 330 12.88 -9.06 -10.40
C GLY A 330 14.17 -8.59 -9.72
N VAL A 331 15.11 -8.00 -10.48
CA VAL A 331 16.33 -7.38 -9.93
C VAL A 331 15.98 -6.24 -8.98
N GLN A 332 15.03 -5.37 -9.36
CA GLN A 332 14.48 -4.34 -8.50
C GLN A 332 13.96 -4.90 -7.16
N GLY A 333 13.19 -5.99 -7.20
CA GLY A 333 12.63 -6.62 -6.02
C GLY A 333 13.70 -7.21 -5.10
N ILE A 334 14.72 -7.85 -5.67
CA ILE A 334 15.87 -8.36 -4.90
C ILE A 334 16.62 -7.20 -4.24
N ALA A 335 16.90 -6.13 -4.97
CA ALA A 335 17.55 -4.93 -4.42
C ALA A 335 16.75 -4.35 -3.25
N SER A 336 15.42 -4.25 -3.38
CA SER A 336 14.53 -3.79 -2.30
C SER A 336 14.61 -4.70 -1.07
N ALA A 337 14.66 -6.02 -1.23
CA ALA A 337 14.77 -6.95 -0.11
C ALA A 337 16.06 -6.71 0.70
N PHE A 338 17.18 -6.43 0.04
CA PHE A 338 18.42 -6.04 0.71
C PHE A 338 18.28 -4.73 1.48
N ALA A 339 17.59 -3.74 0.92
CA ALA A 339 17.37 -2.45 1.60
C ALA A 339 16.60 -2.62 2.91
N GLY A 340 15.65 -3.53 2.99
CA GLY A 340 14.88 -3.82 4.21
C GLY A 340 15.78 -4.18 5.41
N THR A 341 16.88 -4.92 5.17
CA THR A 341 17.82 -5.32 6.22
C THR A 341 18.64 -4.14 6.77
N TYR A 342 18.89 -3.12 5.94
CA TYR A 342 19.65 -1.92 6.31
C TYR A 342 18.76 -0.81 6.87
N ALA A 343 17.49 -0.74 6.46
CA ALA A 343 16.58 0.31 6.89
C ALA A 343 16.46 0.40 8.42
N ALA A 344 16.32 -0.74 9.11
CA ALA A 344 16.27 -0.78 10.57
C ALA A 344 17.56 -0.23 11.23
N ARG A 345 18.74 -0.55 10.67
CA ARG A 345 20.01 -0.03 11.16
C ARG A 345 20.15 1.49 10.93
N LEU A 346 19.71 1.97 9.77
CA LEU A 346 19.71 3.41 9.45
C LEU A 346 18.75 4.16 10.38
N ILE A 347 17.56 3.62 10.63
CA ILE A 347 16.59 4.21 11.56
C ILE A 347 17.16 4.26 12.98
N GLY A 348 17.81 3.20 13.44
CA GLY A 348 18.46 3.15 14.75
C GLY A 348 19.60 4.18 14.89
N ARG A 349 20.36 4.44 13.80
CA ARG A 349 21.51 5.38 13.83
C ARG A 349 21.11 6.83 13.62
N PHE A 350 20.19 7.11 12.69
CA PHE A 350 19.87 8.48 12.25
C PHE A 350 18.47 8.95 12.68
N GLY A 351 17.63 8.02 13.15
CA GLY A 351 16.22 8.27 13.49
C GLY A 351 15.30 8.21 12.27
N ALA A 352 14.07 7.74 12.49
CA ALA A 352 13.08 7.49 11.42
C ALA A 352 12.82 8.72 10.53
N ARG A 353 12.70 9.91 11.12
CA ARG A 353 12.41 11.15 10.37
C ARG A 353 13.50 11.51 9.35
N ARG A 354 14.78 11.38 9.71
CA ARG A 354 15.89 11.67 8.79
C ARG A 354 16.00 10.60 7.71
N VAL A 355 15.76 9.34 8.07
CA VAL A 355 15.75 8.23 7.10
C VAL A 355 14.62 8.40 6.10
N LEU A 356 13.43 8.81 6.54
CA LEU A 356 12.29 9.10 5.64
C LEU A 356 12.66 10.15 4.59
N VAL A 357 13.19 11.29 5.04
CA VAL A 357 13.60 12.39 4.13
C VAL A 357 14.74 11.96 3.21
N GLY A 358 15.77 11.30 3.73
CA GLY A 358 16.88 10.79 2.92
C GLY A 358 16.42 9.76 1.88
N SER A 359 15.48 8.91 2.25
CA SER A 359 14.89 7.92 1.33
C SER A 359 14.06 8.58 0.23
N LEU A 360 13.24 9.59 0.55
CA LEU A 360 12.52 10.35 -0.48
C LEU A 360 13.47 11.09 -1.42
N LEU A 361 14.53 11.73 -0.88
CA LEU A 361 15.56 12.38 -1.71
C LEU A 361 16.24 11.36 -2.64
N GLY A 362 16.67 10.22 -2.11
CA GLY A 362 17.29 9.17 -2.92
C GLY A 362 16.34 8.63 -3.99
N GLN A 363 15.08 8.35 -3.64
CA GLN A 363 14.06 7.92 -4.59
C GLN A 363 13.90 8.93 -5.73
N GLY A 364 13.73 10.23 -5.43
CA GLY A 364 13.57 11.26 -6.44
C GLY A 364 14.83 11.44 -7.32
N LEU A 365 16.03 11.35 -6.76
CA LEU A 365 17.29 11.43 -7.50
C LEU A 365 17.47 10.25 -8.47
N PHE A 366 17.16 9.02 -8.05
CA PHE A 366 17.28 7.85 -8.92
C PHE A 366 16.17 7.80 -9.98
N ILE A 367 14.95 8.33 -9.68
CA ILE A 367 13.94 8.55 -10.71
C ILE A 367 14.41 9.61 -11.72
N ALA A 368 15.02 10.70 -11.25
CA ALA A 368 15.60 11.70 -12.16
C ALA A 368 16.71 11.12 -13.05
N ALA A 369 17.49 10.16 -12.56
CA ALA A 369 18.49 9.46 -13.38
C ALA A 369 17.87 8.70 -14.57
N LEU A 370 16.59 8.27 -14.45
CA LEU A 370 15.85 7.65 -15.55
C LEU A 370 15.62 8.61 -16.75
N LEU A 371 15.78 9.92 -16.57
CA LEU A 371 15.70 10.86 -17.70
C LEU A 371 16.84 10.67 -18.74
N GLY A 372 17.89 9.93 -18.36
CA GLY A 372 18.99 9.54 -19.25
C GLY A 372 18.71 8.33 -20.15
N ILE A 373 17.51 7.70 -20.07
CA ILE A 373 17.16 6.59 -20.97
C ILE A 373 17.03 7.06 -22.42
N GLY A 374 17.43 6.19 -23.37
CA GLY A 374 17.34 6.43 -24.80
C GLY A 374 16.28 5.56 -25.49
N THR A 375 16.04 5.79 -26.79
CA THR A 375 15.08 4.99 -27.58
C THR A 375 15.62 3.61 -27.96
N ASP A 376 16.95 3.50 -28.15
CA ASP A 376 17.60 2.27 -28.66
C ASP A 376 18.38 1.53 -27.58
N SER A 377 18.65 2.20 -26.46
CA SER A 377 19.41 1.63 -25.35
C SER A 377 18.99 2.31 -24.05
N GLY A 378 18.90 1.57 -22.99
CA GLY A 378 18.51 2.16 -21.71
C GLY A 378 18.05 1.11 -20.69
N ALA A 379 17.92 -0.16 -21.09
CA ALA A 379 17.49 -1.24 -20.20
C ALA A 379 18.39 -1.38 -18.97
N LEU A 380 19.72 -1.27 -19.14
CA LEU A 380 20.65 -1.32 -18.01
C LEU A 380 20.47 -0.11 -17.07
N LEU A 381 20.39 1.11 -17.62
CA LEU A 381 20.17 2.32 -16.83
C LEU A 381 18.81 2.24 -16.12
N ALA A 382 17.75 1.80 -16.80
CA ALA A 382 16.44 1.60 -16.23
C ALA A 382 16.49 0.59 -15.07
N THR A 383 17.16 -0.56 -15.27
CA THR A 383 17.30 -1.61 -14.23
C THR A 383 18.04 -1.08 -13.01
N VAL A 384 19.17 -0.41 -13.19
CA VAL A 384 19.98 0.11 -12.06
C VAL A 384 19.24 1.23 -11.34
N ALA A 385 18.73 2.21 -12.09
CA ALA A 385 18.07 3.37 -11.50
C ALA A 385 16.78 2.99 -10.74
N ILE A 386 15.92 2.12 -11.33
CA ILE A 386 14.71 1.66 -10.65
C ILE A 386 15.03 0.80 -9.42
N SER A 387 16.08 -0.01 -9.46
CA SER A 387 16.53 -0.81 -8.32
C SER A 387 16.96 0.07 -7.16
N LEU A 388 17.77 1.10 -7.42
CA LEU A 388 18.21 2.06 -6.39
C LEU A 388 17.05 2.94 -5.88
N ALA A 389 16.13 3.35 -6.77
CA ALA A 389 14.93 4.06 -6.39
C ALA A 389 14.04 3.20 -5.46
N SER A 390 13.92 1.90 -5.76
CA SER A 390 13.14 0.96 -4.96
C SER A 390 13.77 0.63 -3.61
N MET A 391 15.09 0.60 -3.52
CA MET A 391 15.78 0.52 -2.22
C MET A 391 15.42 1.71 -1.34
N CYS A 392 15.43 2.91 -1.92
CA CYS A 392 15.03 4.13 -1.23
C CYS A 392 13.54 4.11 -0.90
N HIS A 393 12.68 3.67 -1.82
CA HIS A 393 11.25 3.52 -1.61
C HIS A 393 10.94 2.62 -0.39
N LEU A 394 11.57 1.45 -0.28
CA LEU A 394 11.38 0.58 0.88
C LEU A 394 11.89 1.23 2.17
N GLY A 395 13.00 1.95 2.12
CA GLY A 395 13.49 2.77 3.24
C GLY A 395 12.46 3.83 3.66
N ALA A 396 11.80 4.49 2.70
CA ALA A 396 10.73 5.43 2.96
C ALA A 396 9.52 4.74 3.60
N ILE A 397 9.09 3.57 3.11
CA ILE A 397 7.96 2.79 3.66
C ILE A 397 8.18 2.46 5.14
N ILE A 398 9.34 1.90 5.46
CA ILE A 398 9.63 1.48 6.84
C ILE A 398 9.72 2.70 7.76
N SER A 399 10.44 3.73 7.33
CA SER A 399 10.67 4.92 8.16
C SER A 399 9.42 5.79 8.31
N TYR A 400 8.53 5.84 7.32
CA TYR A 400 7.27 6.54 7.46
C TYR A 400 6.34 5.84 8.45
N GLY A 401 6.23 4.51 8.37
CA GLY A 401 5.46 3.72 9.33
C GLY A 401 5.91 3.98 10.77
N VAL A 402 7.22 3.92 11.03
CA VAL A 402 7.80 4.25 12.34
C VAL A 402 7.57 5.72 12.70
N THR A 403 7.67 6.66 11.75
CA THR A 403 7.47 8.10 12.03
C THR A 403 6.03 8.40 12.44
N VAL A 404 5.05 7.79 11.77
CA VAL A 404 3.62 8.00 12.05
C VAL A 404 3.23 7.41 13.39
N THR A 405 3.74 6.22 13.74
CA THR A 405 3.40 5.54 14.99
C THR A 405 4.21 6.04 16.20
N SER A 406 5.34 6.73 15.98
CA SER A 406 6.19 7.25 17.04
C SER A 406 5.53 8.37 17.85
N GLY A 407 5.47 8.19 19.17
CA GLY A 407 4.90 9.17 20.11
C GLY A 407 3.37 9.23 20.10
N VAL A 408 2.74 8.22 19.54
CA VAL A 408 1.28 7.97 19.66
C VAL A 408 1.04 7.13 20.91
N PRO A 409 0.07 7.47 21.80
CA PRO A 409 -0.30 6.66 22.93
C PRO A 409 -0.73 5.24 22.53
N ASP A 410 -0.56 4.27 23.42
CA ASP A 410 -0.84 2.86 23.13
C ASP A 410 -2.30 2.62 22.73
N GLU A 411 -3.25 3.36 23.32
CA GLU A 411 -4.68 3.29 22.98
C GLU A 411 -4.96 3.76 21.54
N GLU A 412 -4.13 4.65 20.97
CA GLU A 412 -4.28 5.21 19.63
C GLU A 412 -3.40 4.51 18.58
N GLN A 413 -2.52 3.57 18.97
CA GLN A 413 -1.60 2.89 18.04
C GLN A 413 -2.32 2.16 16.89
N GLY A 414 -3.48 1.54 17.21
CA GLY A 414 -4.30 0.89 16.20
C GLY A 414 -4.82 1.86 15.13
N LEU A 415 -5.24 3.06 15.53
CA LEU A 415 -5.69 4.11 14.61
C LEU A 415 -4.53 4.64 13.76
N ALA A 416 -3.36 4.85 14.35
CA ALA A 416 -2.16 5.29 13.61
C ALA A 416 -1.75 4.26 12.55
N THR A 417 -1.74 2.97 12.90
CA THR A 417 -1.44 1.88 11.96
C THR A 417 -2.49 1.76 10.86
N GLY A 418 -3.77 1.93 11.20
CA GLY A 418 -4.86 1.98 10.23
C GLY A 418 -4.67 3.13 9.22
N LEU A 419 -4.26 4.30 9.70
CA LEU A 419 -3.97 5.46 8.85
C LEU A 419 -2.77 5.20 7.92
N VAL A 420 -1.70 4.54 8.42
CA VAL A 420 -0.57 4.09 7.60
C VAL A 420 -1.05 3.19 6.45
N THR A 421 -1.86 2.18 6.74
CA THR A 421 -2.39 1.25 5.73
C THR A 421 -3.29 1.96 4.72
N THR A 422 -4.14 2.86 5.18
CA THR A 422 -5.02 3.65 4.30
C THR A 422 -4.22 4.56 3.38
N THR A 423 -3.23 5.27 3.90
CA THR A 423 -2.35 6.13 3.10
C THR A 423 -1.61 5.34 2.03
N GLN A 424 -1.12 4.15 2.37
CA GLN A 424 -0.50 3.23 1.41
C GLN A 424 -1.45 2.86 0.27
N GLN A 425 -2.66 2.44 0.59
CA GLN A 425 -3.64 2.01 -0.42
C GLN A 425 -4.11 3.16 -1.30
N VAL A 426 -4.37 4.34 -0.71
CA VAL A 426 -4.69 5.55 -1.47
C VAL A 426 -3.54 5.94 -2.39
N GLY A 427 -2.29 5.88 -1.88
CA GLY A 427 -1.10 6.18 -2.68
C GLY A 427 -0.98 5.28 -3.91
N LEU A 428 -1.09 3.97 -3.72
CA LEU A 428 -1.05 3.00 -4.83
C LEU A 428 -2.16 3.24 -5.87
N THR A 429 -3.31 3.74 -5.42
CA THR A 429 -4.49 3.95 -6.27
C THR A 429 -4.43 5.24 -7.07
N VAL A 430 -3.92 6.33 -6.48
CA VAL A 430 -4.01 7.70 -7.06
C VAL A 430 -2.90 7.96 -8.07
N GLY A 431 -1.73 7.35 -7.92
CA GLY A 431 -0.55 7.68 -8.72
C GLY A 431 -0.77 7.54 -10.23
N ILE A 432 -1.17 6.36 -10.68
CA ILE A 432 -1.34 6.06 -12.12
C ILE A 432 -2.42 6.93 -12.77
N PRO A 433 -3.62 7.11 -12.21
CA PRO A 433 -4.60 8.05 -12.75
C PRO A 433 -4.11 9.49 -12.83
N LEU A 434 -3.27 9.90 -11.88
CA LEU A 434 -2.78 11.29 -11.83
C LEU A 434 -1.75 11.60 -12.94
N LEU A 435 -0.78 10.73 -13.15
CA LEU A 435 0.36 11.00 -14.05
C LEU A 435 0.48 10.03 -15.23
N GLY A 436 0.00 8.78 -15.09
CA GLY A 436 0.17 7.76 -16.13
C GLY A 436 -0.43 8.11 -17.50
N VAL A 437 -1.43 9.00 -17.48
CA VAL A 437 -2.09 9.57 -18.64
C VAL A 437 -1.17 10.45 -19.47
N LEU A 438 -0.36 11.25 -18.79
CA LEU A 438 0.57 12.13 -19.49
C LEU A 438 1.56 11.33 -20.35
N ALA A 439 1.82 10.06 -19.99
CA ALA A 439 2.65 9.17 -20.79
C ALA A 439 2.01 8.83 -22.14
N THR A 440 0.68 8.71 -22.18
CA THR A 440 -0.04 8.18 -23.37
C THR A 440 -0.71 9.27 -24.22
N THR A 441 -0.74 10.51 -23.77
CA THR A 441 -1.38 11.66 -24.46
C THR A 441 -0.41 12.52 -25.22
N GLN A 442 0.91 12.31 -25.09
CA GLN A 442 1.94 13.03 -25.85
C GLN A 442 2.03 12.51 -27.29
N ALA A 443 2.60 13.31 -28.19
CA ALA A 443 2.78 12.96 -29.60
C ALA A 443 3.65 11.69 -29.78
N SER A 444 4.63 11.50 -28.89
CA SER A 444 5.50 10.33 -28.82
C SER A 444 5.39 9.69 -27.45
N LEU A 445 5.27 8.35 -27.40
CA LEU A 445 5.26 7.60 -26.13
C LEU A 445 6.55 7.86 -25.32
N PHE A 446 7.70 7.97 -26.02
CA PHE A 446 8.97 8.24 -25.35
C PHE A 446 9.00 9.60 -24.66
N ASP A 447 8.51 10.65 -25.33
CA ASP A 447 8.39 11.98 -24.72
C ASP A 447 7.42 11.99 -23.57
N GLY A 448 6.33 11.23 -23.68
CA GLY A 448 5.36 11.02 -22.59
C GLY A 448 5.99 10.37 -21.36
N VAL A 449 6.74 9.28 -21.57
CA VAL A 449 7.47 8.60 -20.48
C VAL A 449 8.45 9.56 -19.80
N ARG A 450 9.27 10.29 -20.56
CA ARG A 450 10.24 11.25 -20.01
C ARG A 450 9.55 12.39 -19.23
N THR A 451 8.45 12.90 -19.77
CA THR A 451 7.67 13.95 -19.12
C THR A 451 7.13 13.47 -17.75
N VAL A 452 6.57 12.27 -17.71
CA VAL A 452 6.06 11.69 -16.47
C VAL A 452 7.20 11.46 -15.48
N LEU A 453 8.33 10.89 -15.90
CA LEU A 453 9.49 10.67 -15.03
C LEU A 453 10.04 12.00 -14.47
N ALA A 454 10.05 13.07 -15.27
CA ALA A 454 10.49 14.40 -14.81
C ALA A 454 9.55 14.98 -13.76
N ILE A 455 8.23 14.93 -14.00
CA ILE A 455 7.22 15.40 -13.05
C ILE A 455 7.27 14.59 -11.75
N ASP A 456 7.37 13.28 -11.87
CA ASP A 456 7.47 12.34 -10.74
C ASP A 456 8.68 12.68 -9.85
N ALA A 457 9.86 12.80 -10.46
CA ALA A 457 11.08 13.18 -9.74
C ALA A 457 10.93 14.52 -9.01
N VAL A 458 10.34 15.52 -9.67
CA VAL A 458 10.07 16.83 -9.06
C VAL A 458 9.12 16.71 -7.88
N ILE A 459 8.03 15.96 -8.00
CA ILE A 459 7.05 15.75 -6.92
C ILE A 459 7.73 15.08 -5.72
N VAL A 460 8.51 14.01 -5.93
CA VAL A 460 9.18 13.28 -4.85
C VAL A 460 10.23 14.16 -4.16
N LEU A 461 11.03 14.91 -4.93
CA LEU A 461 12.04 15.82 -4.36
C LEU A 461 11.40 17.00 -3.61
N ALA A 462 10.33 17.57 -4.16
CA ALA A 462 9.57 18.62 -3.48
C ALA A 462 8.94 18.09 -2.17
N ALA A 463 8.37 16.90 -2.20
CA ALA A 463 7.82 16.24 -1.01
C ALA A 463 8.91 15.98 0.04
N ALA A 464 10.11 15.56 -0.34
CA ALA A 464 11.22 15.40 0.58
C ALA A 464 11.56 16.70 1.31
N VAL A 465 11.60 17.84 0.60
CA VAL A 465 11.83 19.17 1.18
C VAL A 465 10.68 19.58 2.10
N LEU A 466 9.43 19.39 1.69
CA LEU A 466 8.24 19.72 2.48
C LEU A 466 8.16 18.87 3.76
N VAL A 467 8.40 17.57 3.65
CA VAL A 467 8.42 16.63 4.79
C VAL A 467 9.56 16.99 5.75
N ALA A 468 10.74 17.36 5.24
CA ALA A 468 11.85 17.81 6.07
C ALA A 468 11.50 19.08 6.87
N ALA A 469 10.87 20.07 6.22
CA ALA A 469 10.41 21.29 6.85
C ALA A 469 9.29 21.01 7.88
N GLY A 470 8.31 20.20 7.49
CA GLY A 470 7.16 19.85 8.32
C GLY A 470 7.55 19.04 9.57
N LEU A 471 8.53 18.13 9.46
CA LEU A 471 9.08 17.39 10.59
C LEU A 471 10.05 18.19 11.47
N GLY A 472 10.37 19.44 11.10
CA GLY A 472 11.24 20.32 11.87
C GLY A 472 12.72 19.95 11.80
N LEU A 473 13.19 19.31 10.72
CA LEU A 473 14.60 18.91 10.55
C LEU A 473 15.54 20.09 10.24
N ARG A 474 15.00 21.26 9.87
CA ARG A 474 15.75 22.48 9.54
C ARG A 474 16.30 23.27 10.75
N GLY A 475 16.08 22.85 12.00
CA GLY A 475 16.27 23.70 13.18
C GLY A 475 17.34 23.26 14.20
N ARG A 476 18.13 22.21 13.97
CA ARG A 476 19.13 21.75 14.97
C ARG A 476 20.53 21.53 14.40
N ALA A 477 21.03 22.52 13.67
CA ALA A 477 22.45 22.61 13.34
C ALA A 477 23.19 23.69 14.20
N ARG A 478 22.55 24.17 15.27
CA ARG A 478 23.21 25.10 16.25
C ARG A 478 22.66 24.78 17.64
N ALA A 479 23.32 23.90 18.36
CA ALA A 479 23.55 23.95 19.81
C ALA A 479 24.67 22.96 20.14
#